data_3dacdacdbf1ac2b1a07fdec403585d8f
#
_entry.id   3dacdacdbf1ac2b1a07fdec403585d8f
#
_cell.length_a   1.000
_cell.length_b   1.000
_cell.length_c   1.000
_cell.angle_alpha   90.00
_cell.angle_beta   90.00
_cell.angle_gamma   90.00
#
_symmetry.space_group_name_H-M   'P 1'
#
loop_
_entity.id
_entity.type
_entity.pdbx_description
1 polymer ?
#
loop_
_entity_poly.entity_id
_entity_poly.type
_entity_poly.pdbx_seq_one_letter_code
_entity_poly.pdbx_strand_id
1 'polypeptide(L)'
;MNPNDSQNETDYLREYFRRSMPDFVVMFDSDTDLRAAGFRFDGDQGLNYLLKISREAIEDNTTTGLAQCLEAAKWREVISQLPSDKYALFTRQGFTIRHRGE
;
A
#
# COMPACT_ATOMS: atom_id res chain seq x y z
N MET A 1 -22.44 0.08 -12.44
CA MET A 1 -21.13 0.15 -11.82
C MET A 1 -20.06 -0.25 -12.83
N ASN A 2 -19.06 0.57 -12.99
CA ASN A 2 -17.99 0.27 -13.93
C ASN A 2 -17.02 -0.73 -13.28
N PRO A 3 -16.81 -1.91 -13.87
CA PRO A 3 -15.93 -2.91 -13.27
C PRO A 3 -14.46 -2.47 -13.20
N ASN A 4 -14.11 -1.38 -13.87
CA ASN A 4 -12.73 -0.87 -13.87
C ASN A 4 -12.44 0.12 -12.75
N ASP A 5 -13.42 0.50 -11.93
CA ASP A 5 -13.22 1.52 -10.90
C ASP A 5 -12.15 1.11 -9.88
N SER A 6 -12.23 -0.12 -9.36
CA SER A 6 -11.23 -0.63 -8.42
C SER A 6 -9.86 -0.75 -9.06
N GLN A 7 -9.82 -1.16 -10.32
CA GLN A 7 -8.58 -1.30 -11.06
C GLN A 7 -7.94 0.07 -11.33
N ASN A 8 -8.74 1.08 -11.63
CA ASN A 8 -8.24 2.45 -11.82
C ASN A 8 -7.61 3.00 -10.53
N GLU A 9 -8.23 2.74 -9.39
CA GLU A 9 -7.69 3.14 -8.10
C GLU A 9 -6.36 2.45 -7.81
N THR A 10 -6.29 1.15 -8.10
CA THR A 10 -5.08 0.36 -7.93
C THR A 10 -3.96 0.87 -8.84
N ASP A 11 -4.27 1.15 -10.10
CA ASP A 11 -3.29 1.65 -11.06
C ASP A 11 -2.78 3.04 -10.65
N TYR A 12 -3.68 3.89 -10.17
CA TYR A 12 -3.30 5.22 -9.67
C TYR A 12 -2.33 5.10 -8.49
N LEU A 13 -2.67 4.26 -7.52
CA LEU A 13 -1.85 4.08 -6.32
C LEU A 13 -0.49 3.46 -6.67
N ARG A 14 -0.47 2.47 -7.55
CA ARG A 14 0.77 1.87 -7.99
C ARG A 14 1.70 2.90 -8.63
N GLU A 15 1.16 3.74 -9.51
CA GLU A 15 1.93 4.79 -10.15
C GLU A 15 2.40 5.84 -9.14
N TYR A 16 1.54 6.21 -8.19
CA TYR A 16 1.90 7.10 -7.11
C TYR A 16 3.08 6.56 -6.30
N PHE A 17 3.03 5.28 -5.94
CA PHE A 17 4.10 4.64 -5.18
C PHE A 17 5.39 4.54 -6.01
N ARG A 18 5.28 4.24 -7.30
CA ARG A 18 6.45 4.18 -8.18
C ARG A 18 7.16 5.52 -8.26
N ARG A 19 6.42 6.59 -8.38
CA ARG A 19 6.98 7.94 -8.41
C ARG A 19 7.59 8.35 -7.10
N SER A 20 6.99 7.91 -6.00
CA SER A 20 7.45 8.24 -4.66
C SER A 20 8.71 7.47 -4.27
N MET A 21 8.89 6.27 -4.82
CA MET A 21 10.04 5.41 -4.52
C MET A 21 10.64 4.87 -5.82
N PRO A 22 11.34 5.74 -6.59
CA PRO A 22 11.81 5.38 -7.93
C PRO A 22 12.88 4.28 -7.95
N ASP A 23 13.54 4.04 -6.82
CA ASP A 23 14.57 3.00 -6.71
C ASP A 23 13.97 1.61 -6.47
N PHE A 24 12.64 1.50 -6.36
CA PHE A 24 11.94 0.26 -6.06
C PHE A 24 11.05 -0.14 -7.22
N VAL A 25 10.91 -1.45 -7.42
CA VAL A 25 9.88 -2.01 -8.28
C VAL A 25 8.63 -2.20 -7.45
N VAL A 26 7.53 -1.59 -7.88
CA VAL A 26 6.27 -1.66 -7.15
C VAL A 26 5.34 -2.63 -7.86
N MET A 27 4.91 -3.66 -7.15
CA MET A 27 4.02 -4.68 -7.67
C MET A 27 2.73 -4.70 -6.87
N PHE A 28 1.61 -4.84 -7.58
CA PHE A 28 0.31 -4.99 -6.93
C PHE A 28 0.08 -6.46 -6.58
N ASP A 29 -0.39 -6.69 -5.35
CA ASP A 29 -0.74 -8.02 -4.87
C ASP A 29 -2.01 -7.89 -4.03
N SER A 30 -3.12 -8.46 -4.52
CA SER A 30 -4.38 -8.39 -3.81
C SER A 30 -4.41 -9.40 -2.67
N ASP A 31 -4.98 -9.01 -1.54
CA ASP A 31 -5.20 -9.90 -0.40
C ASP A 31 -6.70 -10.09 -0.20
N THR A 32 -7.23 -11.20 -0.71
CA THR A 32 -8.64 -11.48 -0.64
C THR A 32 -9.09 -11.82 0.78
N ASP A 33 -8.22 -12.39 1.60
CA ASP A 33 -8.54 -12.75 2.98
C ASP A 33 -8.78 -11.53 3.84
N LEU A 34 -7.93 -10.51 3.68
CA LEU A 34 -8.05 -9.25 4.41
C LEU A 34 -8.87 -8.20 3.67
N ARG A 35 -9.32 -8.50 2.46
CA ARG A 35 -9.97 -7.53 1.57
C ARG A 35 -9.15 -6.25 1.46
N ALA A 36 -7.86 -6.42 1.20
CA ALA A 36 -6.92 -5.32 1.14
C ALA A 36 -6.22 -5.31 -0.21
N ALA A 37 -5.80 -4.11 -0.62
CA ALA A 37 -4.92 -3.94 -1.76
C ALA A 37 -3.49 -3.98 -1.25
N GLY A 38 -2.69 -4.93 -1.73
CA GLY A 38 -1.29 -5.07 -1.35
C GLY A 38 -0.36 -4.47 -2.39
N PHE A 39 0.68 -3.81 -1.94
CA PHE A 39 1.73 -3.25 -2.78
C PHE A 39 3.07 -3.68 -2.25
N ARG A 40 3.83 -4.38 -3.08
CA ARG A 40 5.16 -4.85 -2.72
C ARG A 40 6.19 -3.95 -3.37
N PHE A 41 7.15 -3.52 -2.58
CA PHE A 41 8.25 -2.65 -3.00
C PHE A 41 9.53 -3.47 -2.97
N ASP A 42 10.05 -3.83 -4.13
CA ASP A 42 11.28 -4.61 -4.25
C ASP A 42 12.43 -3.68 -4.63
N GLY A 43 13.41 -3.58 -3.76
CA GLY A 43 14.60 -2.78 -3.97
C GLY A 43 15.85 -3.65 -4.17
N ASP A 44 17.01 -3.01 -4.17
CA ASP A 44 18.29 -3.68 -4.32
C ASP A 44 18.67 -4.44 -3.05
N GLN A 45 19.52 -5.46 -3.19
CA GLN A 45 20.11 -6.20 -2.07
C GLN A 45 19.07 -6.92 -1.21
N GLY A 46 17.96 -7.34 -1.82
CA GLY A 46 16.94 -8.08 -1.12
C GLY A 46 16.01 -7.24 -0.26
N LEU A 47 16.09 -5.91 -0.38
CA LEU A 47 15.13 -5.04 0.30
C LEU A 47 13.73 -5.30 -0.24
N ASN A 48 12.79 -5.52 0.67
CA ASN A 48 11.43 -5.83 0.31
C ASN A 48 10.49 -5.29 1.38
N TYR A 49 9.62 -4.39 0.96
CA TYR A 49 8.60 -3.83 1.84
C TYR A 49 7.23 -4.23 1.34
N LEU A 50 6.31 -4.45 2.25
CA LEU A 50 4.92 -4.79 1.91
C LEU A 50 4.00 -3.80 2.61
N LEU A 51 3.17 -3.13 1.83
CA LEU A 51 2.16 -2.19 2.31
C LEU A 51 0.80 -2.69 1.86
N LYS A 52 -0.12 -2.85 2.80
CA LYS A 52 -1.50 -3.21 2.48
C LYS A 52 -2.42 -2.05 2.86
N ILE A 53 -3.42 -1.81 2.04
CA ILE A 53 -4.42 -0.76 2.28
C ILE A 53 -5.77 -1.45 2.38
N SER A 54 -6.47 -1.25 3.49
CA SER A 54 -7.76 -1.88 3.70
C SER A 54 -8.77 -1.38 2.66
N ARG A 55 -9.71 -2.25 2.31
CA ARG A 55 -10.77 -1.90 1.37
C ARG A 55 -11.59 -0.72 1.88
N GLU A 56 -11.84 -0.67 3.17
CA GLU A 56 -12.60 0.42 3.79
C GLU A 56 -11.89 1.77 3.59
N ALA A 57 -10.57 1.81 3.75
CA ALA A 57 -9.81 3.02 3.52
C ALA A 57 -9.89 3.45 2.06
N ILE A 58 -9.87 2.50 1.13
CA ILE A 58 -10.00 2.80 -0.30
C ILE A 58 -11.40 3.33 -0.60
N GLU A 59 -12.44 2.71 -0.05
CA GLU A 59 -13.83 3.10 -0.30
C GLU A 59 -14.18 4.44 0.34
N ASP A 60 -13.59 4.77 1.49
CA ASP A 60 -13.89 6.00 2.22
C ASP A 60 -13.24 7.24 1.61
N ASN A 61 -12.32 7.06 0.65
CA ASN A 61 -11.55 8.17 0.10
C ASN A 61 -11.57 8.14 -1.44
N THR A 62 -11.41 9.33 -2.03
CA THR A 62 -11.00 9.38 -3.44
C THR A 62 -9.55 8.90 -3.54
N THR A 63 -9.09 8.52 -4.73
CA THR A 63 -7.70 8.10 -4.91
C THR A 63 -6.73 9.20 -4.52
N THR A 64 -7.01 10.43 -4.90
CA THR A 64 -6.19 11.59 -4.50
C THR A 64 -6.22 11.80 -2.99
N GLY A 65 -7.41 11.71 -2.39
CA GLY A 65 -7.57 11.84 -0.95
C GLY A 65 -6.83 10.76 -0.18
N LEU A 66 -6.85 9.52 -0.68
CA LEU A 66 -6.13 8.42 -0.07
C LEU A 66 -4.62 8.67 -0.12
N ALA A 67 -4.10 9.14 -1.25
CA ALA A 67 -2.68 9.50 -1.36
C ALA A 67 -2.30 10.59 -0.36
N GLN A 68 -3.16 11.58 -0.17
CA GLN A 68 -2.94 12.64 0.81
C GLN A 68 -2.93 12.09 2.24
N CYS A 69 -3.82 11.14 2.55
CA CYS A 69 -3.86 10.51 3.86
C CYS A 69 -2.58 9.72 4.12
N LEU A 70 -2.09 9.00 3.12
CA LEU A 70 -0.84 8.27 3.22
C LEU A 70 0.34 9.22 3.48
N GLU A 71 0.41 10.33 2.75
CA GLU A 71 1.45 11.34 2.96
C GLU A 71 1.40 11.93 4.36
N ALA A 72 0.21 12.25 4.85
CA ALA A 72 0.03 12.78 6.20
C ALA A 72 0.46 11.76 7.26
N ALA A 73 0.29 10.47 6.98
CA ALA A 73 0.70 9.40 7.88
C ALA A 73 2.17 9.02 7.72
N LYS A 74 2.90 9.68 6.82
CA LYS A 74 4.33 9.44 6.58
C LYS A 74 4.63 8.00 6.20
N TRP A 75 3.90 7.49 5.22
CA TRP A 75 3.97 6.08 4.85
C TRP A 75 5.37 5.63 4.45
N ARG A 76 6.17 6.50 3.81
CA ARG A 76 7.53 6.14 3.40
C ARG A 76 8.42 5.86 4.61
N GLU A 77 8.29 6.65 5.66
CA GLU A 77 9.02 6.42 6.90
C GLU A 77 8.57 5.13 7.57
N VAL A 78 7.25 4.88 7.55
CA VAL A 78 6.70 3.67 8.16
C VAL A 78 7.25 2.42 7.48
N ILE A 79 7.15 2.33 6.13
CA ILE A 79 7.59 1.11 5.44
C ILE A 79 9.11 0.95 5.47
N SER A 80 9.88 2.04 5.45
CA SER A 80 11.33 1.95 5.47
C SER A 80 11.88 1.42 6.80
N GLN A 81 11.07 1.43 7.85
CA GLN A 81 11.45 0.90 9.16
C GLN A 81 10.94 -0.52 9.40
N LEU A 82 10.23 -1.11 8.43
CA LEU A 82 9.66 -2.44 8.59
C LEU A 82 10.73 -3.53 8.54
N PRO A 83 10.74 -4.47 9.50
CA PRO A 83 11.49 -5.70 9.34
C PRO A 83 10.98 -6.52 8.16
N SER A 84 11.82 -7.39 7.62
CA SER A 84 11.47 -8.19 6.45
C SER A 84 10.30 -9.17 6.69
N ASP A 85 10.04 -9.50 7.96
CA ASP A 85 8.96 -10.42 8.34
C ASP A 85 7.65 -9.71 8.66
N LYS A 86 7.58 -8.39 8.49
CA LYS A 86 6.39 -7.62 8.81
C LYS A 86 5.91 -6.78 7.64
N TYR A 87 4.66 -6.36 7.72
CA TYR A 87 4.09 -5.45 6.73
C TYR A 87 3.27 -4.35 7.44
N ALA A 88 3.06 -3.24 6.74
CA ALA A 88 2.21 -2.16 7.22
C ALA A 88 0.82 -2.31 6.62
N LEU A 89 -0.20 -2.21 7.46
CA LEU A 89 -1.59 -2.19 7.03
C LEU A 89 -2.16 -0.79 7.30
N PHE A 90 -2.57 -0.11 6.24
CA PHE A 90 -3.19 1.21 6.36
C PHE A 90 -4.70 1.04 6.38
N THR A 91 -5.31 1.51 7.47
CA THR A 91 -6.77 1.50 7.63
C THR A 91 -7.26 2.92 7.84
N ARG A 92 -8.57 3.11 7.94
CA ARG A 92 -9.13 4.43 8.25
C ARG A 92 -8.66 4.96 9.61
N GLN A 93 -8.08 4.13 10.44
CA GLN A 93 -7.56 4.49 11.76
C GLN A 93 -6.05 4.73 11.76
N GLY A 94 -5.39 4.60 10.61
CA GLY A 94 -3.95 4.77 10.47
C GLY A 94 -3.24 3.47 10.20
N PHE A 95 -1.92 3.44 10.49
CA PHE A 95 -1.10 2.26 10.23
C PHE A 95 -1.10 1.29 11.39
N THR A 96 -1.13 0.00 11.05
CA THR A 96 -0.91 -1.10 11.97
C THR A 96 0.19 -1.97 11.38
N ILE A 97 1.14 -2.42 12.22
CA ILE A 97 2.23 -3.29 11.78
C ILE A 97 1.87 -4.73 12.14
N ARG A 98 1.96 -5.61 11.16
CA ARG A 98 1.59 -7.02 11.32
C ARG A 98 2.68 -7.92 10.78
N HIS A 99 2.70 -9.17 11.25
CA HIS A 99 3.61 -10.19 10.75
C HIS A 99 3.12 -10.74 9.41
N ARG A 100 4.07 -10.97 8.49
CA ARG A 100 3.76 -11.68 7.25
C ARG A 100 3.46 -13.14 7.56
N GLY A 101 2.53 -13.73 6.84
CA GLY A 101 2.18 -15.12 7.02
C GLY A 101 1.12 -15.39 8.07
N GLU A 102 0.55 -14.35 8.66
CA GLU A 102 -0.60 -14.49 9.55
C GLU A 102 -1.90 -14.37 8.79
#